data_46a1283a019bc1bff3acdf4caf581c15
#
_entry.id   46a1283a019bc1bff3acdf4caf581c15
#
_cell.length_a   1.000
_cell.length_b   1.000
_cell.length_c   1.000
_cell.angle_alpha   90.00
_cell.angle_beta   90.00
_cell.angle_gamma   90.00
#
_symmetry.space_group_name_H-M   'P 1'
#
loop_
_entity.id
_entity.type
_entity.pdbx_description
1 polymer ?
#
loop_
_entity_poly.entity_id
_entity_poly.type
_entity_poly.pdbx_seq_one_letter_code
_entity_poly.pdbx_strand_id
1 'polypeptide(L)'
;MACARDGFSNAQIHSLETNSGRGADTRRLVYSTSLFSAVPKRLVTITCSIQTPGGIVAKKPQHAQNNQRSQQGKQGQQQKRGGKAQGSRPAHAPAAPVRPWRPGRDKFLPVSRADMDARGWDQCDFVYICGDAYVDHPSFGMAIVSRVLDAHGYKVGIICQPDWTDPASITVLGEPRLGFLVSAGNMDSMVNHYSVTKHRRHTDAYTPGGEEGHRPNRAVTVYGNLIRQTFKDAPIIIGGIEASLRRLAHYDYWQDKLKRSVLLDSGADILIYGMGEHAIVEIADALDAGLPVDQITYINGTVYRTSSLDEVYDYDLLPSWDDLTADKLNYARSFNVQQQNMDPITGHRLVEPYPNSVYVVQNPPSATLTTDEMDEVAELPYARDWHPDYDAAGGVPAFAEIKFSISSNRGCFGECSFCALTFHQGRVLQMRSHDSIMREAELLTRDPEFKGYINDVGGPTANFSRPACDKQLKHGVCKNKRCLWPSVCKNMVVDESGYTQLLRDLRQLP
;
A
#
# COMPACT_ATOMS: atom_id res chain seq x y z
N MET A 1 -10.96 14.08 -20.69
CA MET A 1 -10.54 15.31 -21.41
C MET A 1 -10.79 16.54 -20.54
N ALA A 2 -10.03 16.74 -19.51
CA ALA A 2 -10.06 17.96 -18.72
C ALA A 2 -8.82 18.00 -17.81
N CYS A 3 -7.65 17.99 -18.41
CA CYS A 3 -6.40 18.05 -17.64
C CYS A 3 -5.36 18.90 -18.33
N ALA A 4 -5.73 20.06 -18.85
CA ALA A 4 -4.76 20.96 -19.47
C ALA A 4 -5.26 22.41 -19.65
N ARG A 5 -6.13 22.95 -18.83
CA ARG A 5 -6.48 24.37 -18.99
C ARG A 5 -6.18 25.29 -17.82
N ASP A 6 -6.04 24.83 -16.60
CA ASP A 6 -6.04 25.76 -15.46
C ASP A 6 -4.83 25.67 -14.50
N GLY A 7 -3.70 25.10 -14.93
CA GLY A 7 -2.50 24.97 -14.06
C GLY A 7 -1.26 25.76 -14.47
N PHE A 8 -1.28 26.49 -15.61
CA PHE A 8 -0.11 27.23 -16.11
C PHE A 8 -0.46 28.67 -16.41
N SER A 9 -0.55 29.50 -15.39
CA SER A 9 -0.86 30.92 -15.55
C SER A 9 0.26 31.79 -16.14
N ASN A 10 1.43 31.23 -16.47
CA ASN A 10 2.58 32.00 -17.00
C ASN A 10 3.31 31.34 -18.18
N ALA A 11 2.65 30.51 -18.98
CA ALA A 11 3.23 29.98 -20.21
C ALA A 11 2.65 30.73 -21.43
N GLN A 12 3.49 31.45 -22.16
CA GLN A 12 3.11 32.06 -23.44
C GLN A 12 3.22 31.02 -24.57
N ILE A 13 2.14 30.86 -25.33
CA ILE A 13 2.12 30.03 -26.55
C ILE A 13 2.79 30.82 -27.66
N HIS A 14 3.95 30.39 -28.15
CA HIS A 14 4.72 31.08 -29.18
C HIS A 14 4.42 30.65 -30.59
N SER A 15 3.90 29.47 -30.85
CA SER A 15 3.46 29.07 -32.19
C SER A 15 2.62 27.80 -32.25
N LEU A 16 1.72 27.71 -33.20
CA LEU A 16 0.99 26.52 -33.61
C LEU A 16 1.53 26.11 -34.98
N GLU A 17 2.24 25.00 -35.10
CA GLU A 17 2.60 24.43 -36.37
C GLU A 17 1.66 23.28 -36.72
N THR A 18 1.02 23.39 -37.89
CA THR A 18 0.20 22.31 -38.47
C THR A 18 0.98 21.60 -39.56
N ASN A 19 1.16 20.31 -39.44
CA ASN A 19 1.75 19.49 -40.49
C ASN A 19 0.64 18.64 -41.13
N SER A 20 0.29 18.96 -42.38
CA SER A 20 -0.72 18.26 -43.15
C SER A 20 -0.08 17.16 -43.99
N GLY A 21 0.21 16.01 -43.37
CA GLY A 21 0.59 14.78 -44.07
C GLY A 21 -0.52 13.74 -43.96
N ARG A 22 -0.82 13.08 -45.08
CA ARG A 22 -1.97 12.14 -45.20
C ARG A 22 -2.07 11.15 -44.01
N GLY A 23 -3.12 11.27 -43.21
CA GLY A 23 -3.58 10.17 -42.38
C GLY A 23 -3.84 10.40 -40.89
N ALA A 24 -3.45 11.50 -40.29
CA ALA A 24 -3.87 11.86 -38.93
C ALA A 24 -3.57 13.34 -38.65
N ASP A 25 -4.56 14.06 -38.16
CA ASP A 25 -4.38 15.47 -37.76
C ASP A 25 -3.66 15.47 -36.36
N THR A 26 -2.34 15.59 -36.40
CA THR A 26 -1.50 15.71 -35.19
C THR A 26 -1.14 17.17 -34.97
N ARG A 27 -1.65 17.78 -33.93
CA ARG A 27 -1.28 19.13 -33.49
C ARG A 27 -0.13 19.06 -32.48
N ARG A 28 0.97 19.71 -32.80
CA ARG A 28 2.16 19.78 -31.97
C ARG A 28 2.14 21.08 -31.17
N LEU A 29 2.09 21.00 -29.87
CA LEU A 29 2.22 22.16 -28.96
C LEU A 29 3.66 22.25 -28.46
N VAL A 30 4.34 23.38 -28.75
CA VAL A 30 5.69 23.62 -28.27
C VAL A 30 5.64 24.67 -27.20
N TYR A 31 6.10 24.30 -25.99
CA TYR A 31 6.20 25.19 -24.84
C TYR A 31 7.66 25.60 -24.62
N SER A 32 7.90 26.89 -24.43
CA SER A 32 9.21 27.42 -24.02
C SER A 32 9.13 27.88 -22.56
N THR A 33 9.87 27.24 -21.67
CA THR A 33 10.03 27.70 -20.29
C THR A 33 11.28 28.57 -20.19
N SER A 34 11.12 29.88 -20.06
CA SER A 34 12.21 30.82 -19.84
C SER A 34 12.22 31.28 -18.38
N LEU A 35 12.64 30.43 -17.45
CA LEU A 35 12.87 30.80 -16.07
C LEU A 35 14.02 29.98 -15.48
N PHE A 36 15.26 30.19 -16.03
CA PHE A 36 16.51 29.91 -15.30
C PHE A 36 17.68 30.20 -16.24
N SER A 37 18.39 31.25 -16.00
CA SER A 37 19.65 31.59 -16.70
C SER A 37 20.80 30.81 -16.06
N ALA A 38 21.03 29.57 -16.47
CA ALA A 38 22.29 28.84 -16.31
C ALA A 38 22.18 27.31 -16.54
N VAL A 39 21.20 26.83 -17.34
CA VAL A 39 21.15 25.41 -17.71
C VAL A 39 20.93 25.32 -19.23
N PRO A 40 21.65 24.44 -19.97
CA PRO A 40 21.47 24.31 -21.41
C PRO A 40 20.04 23.96 -21.75
N LYS A 41 19.45 24.75 -22.66
CA LYS A 41 18.08 24.60 -23.13
C LYS A 41 17.87 23.18 -23.71
N ARG A 42 17.20 22.30 -23.00
CA ARG A 42 16.65 21.07 -23.57
C ARG A 42 15.20 21.31 -24.02
N LEU A 43 14.93 21.13 -25.28
CA LEU A 43 13.57 21.08 -25.80
C LEU A 43 12.93 19.77 -25.33
N VAL A 44 11.88 19.85 -24.51
CA VAL A 44 11.03 18.71 -24.20
C VAL A 44 9.87 18.71 -25.17
N THR A 45 9.83 17.72 -26.04
CA THR A 45 8.74 17.52 -27.01
C THR A 45 7.72 16.54 -26.41
N ILE A 46 6.51 17.03 -26.12
CA ILE A 46 5.39 16.17 -25.71
C ILE A 46 4.49 15.97 -26.92
N THR A 47 4.35 14.74 -27.38
CA THR A 47 3.46 14.37 -28.49
C THR A 47 2.14 13.84 -27.88
N CYS A 48 1.04 14.57 -28.08
CA CYS A 48 -0.29 14.15 -27.70
C CYS A 48 -1.06 13.75 -28.96
N SER A 49 -1.47 12.49 -29.06
CA SER A 49 -2.30 12.00 -30.17
C SER A 49 -3.77 12.11 -29.80
N ILE A 50 -4.52 12.96 -30.46
CA ILE A 50 -5.97 13.09 -30.30
C ILE A 50 -6.64 12.25 -31.39
N GLN A 51 -7.26 11.13 -31.02
CA GLN A 51 -8.17 10.40 -31.87
C GLN A 51 -9.56 11.05 -31.80
N THR A 52 -10.02 11.63 -32.91
CA THR A 52 -11.43 12.05 -33.06
C THR A 52 -12.28 10.83 -33.37
N PRO A 53 -13.44 10.66 -32.72
CA PRO A 53 -14.37 9.58 -33.06
C PRO A 53 -15.02 9.87 -34.41
N GLY A 54 -14.67 9.08 -35.42
CA GLY A 54 -15.36 9.07 -36.71
C GLY A 54 -16.76 8.47 -36.56
N GLY A 55 -17.72 9.10 -37.23
CA GLY A 55 -19.13 8.78 -37.19
C GLY A 55 -19.45 7.33 -37.55
N ILE A 56 -20.38 6.77 -36.80
CA ILE A 56 -20.96 5.45 -37.02
C ILE A 56 -21.90 5.50 -38.21
N VAL A 57 -21.55 4.80 -39.30
CA VAL A 57 -22.51 4.40 -40.35
C VAL A 57 -22.73 2.89 -40.18
N ALA A 58 -23.93 2.55 -39.79
CA ALA A 58 -24.40 1.18 -39.67
C ALA A 58 -24.54 0.52 -41.07
N LYS A 59 -23.93 -0.64 -41.25
CA LYS A 59 -24.33 -1.61 -42.29
C LYS A 59 -24.61 -2.96 -41.64
N LYS A 60 -25.80 -3.48 -41.95
CA LYS A 60 -26.33 -4.79 -41.54
C LYS A 60 -25.58 -5.94 -42.20
N PRO A 61 -25.62 -7.14 -41.60
CA PRO A 61 -24.87 -8.31 -42.05
C PRO A 61 -25.60 -9.10 -43.14
N GLN A 62 -24.83 -9.70 -44.06
CA GLN A 62 -25.30 -10.75 -44.97
C GLN A 62 -24.72 -12.12 -44.57
N HIS A 63 -25.62 -13.10 -44.60
CA HIS A 63 -25.44 -14.52 -44.40
C HIS A 63 -24.52 -15.21 -45.45
N ALA A 64 -23.80 -16.25 -45.01
CA ALA A 64 -23.61 -17.52 -45.75
C ALA A 64 -22.88 -18.50 -44.82
N GLN A 65 -23.54 -19.50 -44.35
CA GLN A 65 -23.77 -20.88 -44.78
C GLN A 65 -22.52 -21.77 -44.85
N ASN A 66 -22.52 -22.73 -43.92
CA ASN A 66 -22.19 -24.17 -44.04
C ASN A 66 -20.99 -24.65 -44.84
N ASN A 67 -20.13 -25.44 -44.18
CA ASN A 67 -19.96 -26.85 -44.59
C ASN A 67 -19.28 -27.70 -43.52
N GLN A 68 -20.02 -28.72 -43.10
CA GLN A 68 -19.54 -29.93 -42.45
C GLN A 68 -18.84 -30.82 -43.48
N ARG A 69 -17.77 -31.51 -43.08
CA ARG A 69 -17.38 -32.88 -43.46
C ARG A 69 -16.14 -33.28 -42.70
N SER A 70 -16.30 -34.17 -41.83
CA SER A 70 -16.21 -35.65 -41.85
C SER A 70 -14.84 -36.17 -41.50
N GLN A 71 -14.88 -37.00 -40.43
CA GLN A 71 -13.86 -37.89 -39.88
C GLN A 71 -13.27 -38.80 -40.97
N GLN A 72 -11.99 -39.08 -40.85
CA GLN A 72 -11.50 -40.46 -40.97
C GLN A 72 -10.03 -40.55 -40.53
N GLY A 73 -9.78 -41.52 -39.68
CA GLY A 73 -8.58 -41.88 -39.01
C GLY A 73 -7.53 -42.56 -39.91
N LYS A 74 -6.32 -42.60 -39.37
CA LYS A 74 -5.35 -43.68 -39.62
C LYS A 74 -4.40 -43.80 -38.44
N GLN A 75 -4.38 -44.97 -37.86
CA GLN A 75 -3.36 -45.54 -36.97
C GLN A 75 -2.05 -45.71 -37.75
N GLY A 76 -0.94 -45.66 -37.03
CA GLY A 76 0.25 -46.33 -37.54
C GLY A 76 1.59 -45.79 -37.03
N GLN A 77 2.14 -46.54 -36.08
CA GLN A 77 3.55 -46.88 -35.91
C GLN A 77 4.44 -46.04 -35.00
N GLN A 78 4.75 -46.71 -33.88
CA GLN A 78 5.88 -46.49 -32.96
C GLN A 78 7.22 -46.55 -33.72
N GLN A 79 8.11 -45.59 -33.42
CA GLN A 79 9.53 -45.88 -33.42
C GLN A 79 10.21 -45.22 -32.22
N LYS A 80 10.70 -46.09 -31.35
CA LYS A 80 11.63 -45.79 -30.27
C LYS A 80 12.94 -45.26 -30.85
N ARG A 81 13.39 -44.08 -30.40
CA ARG A 81 14.83 -43.81 -30.31
C ARG A 81 15.08 -43.01 -29.03
N GLY A 82 15.81 -43.62 -28.12
CA GLY A 82 16.32 -43.01 -26.92
C GLY A 82 17.43 -42.01 -27.23
N GLY A 83 17.42 -40.92 -26.54
CA GLY A 83 18.47 -39.93 -26.45
C GLY A 83 18.30 -39.20 -25.13
N LYS A 84 19.13 -39.57 -24.13
CA LYS A 84 19.27 -38.82 -22.91
C LYS A 84 19.79 -37.45 -23.26
N ALA A 85 18.96 -36.42 -23.24
CA ALA A 85 19.41 -35.05 -23.11
C ALA A 85 19.58 -34.78 -21.62
N GLN A 86 20.83 -34.67 -21.16
CA GLN A 86 21.18 -34.02 -19.89
C GLN A 86 20.66 -32.60 -19.93
N GLY A 87 19.65 -32.29 -19.10
CA GLY A 87 19.22 -30.96 -18.85
C GLY A 87 20.37 -30.19 -18.21
N SER A 88 20.90 -29.22 -18.93
CA SER A 88 21.78 -28.20 -18.37
C SER A 88 21.01 -27.43 -17.32
N ARG A 89 21.44 -27.51 -16.05
CA ARG A 89 21.03 -26.60 -14.99
C ARG A 89 21.22 -25.18 -15.52
N PRO A 90 20.25 -24.27 -15.30
CA PRO A 90 20.47 -22.85 -15.61
C PRO A 90 21.72 -22.41 -14.81
N ALA A 91 22.64 -21.76 -15.51
CA ALA A 91 23.81 -21.17 -14.89
C ALA A 91 23.34 -20.26 -13.75
N HIS A 92 23.86 -20.46 -12.55
CA HIS A 92 23.67 -19.55 -11.44
C HIS A 92 23.99 -18.13 -11.92
N ALA A 93 23.03 -17.20 -11.73
CA ALA A 93 23.33 -15.77 -11.86
C ALA A 93 24.61 -15.48 -11.04
N PRO A 94 25.52 -14.62 -11.54
CA PRO A 94 26.69 -14.26 -10.77
C PRO A 94 26.24 -13.73 -9.41
N ALA A 95 26.86 -14.24 -8.34
CA ALA A 95 26.60 -13.76 -6.98
C ALA A 95 26.68 -12.23 -6.98
N ALA A 96 25.66 -11.57 -6.44
CA ALA A 96 25.68 -10.12 -6.32
C ALA A 96 26.98 -9.69 -5.61
N PRO A 97 27.59 -8.57 -6.03
CA PRO A 97 28.83 -8.10 -5.41
C PRO A 97 28.59 -7.92 -3.91
N VAL A 98 29.47 -8.51 -3.09
CA VAL A 98 29.41 -8.36 -1.63
C VAL A 98 29.51 -6.87 -1.32
N ARG A 99 28.44 -6.31 -0.75
CA ARG A 99 28.41 -4.90 -0.34
C ARG A 99 29.34 -4.73 0.86
N PRO A 100 30.38 -3.89 0.77
CA PRO A 100 31.42 -3.82 1.78
C PRO A 100 30.95 -3.25 3.11
N TRP A 101 29.79 -2.60 3.14
CA TRP A 101 29.18 -2.05 4.33
C TRP A 101 27.70 -2.43 4.39
N ARG A 102 27.32 -3.08 5.47
CA ARG A 102 25.93 -3.46 5.75
C ARG A 102 25.68 -3.44 7.26
N PRO A 103 24.46 -3.11 7.68
CA PRO A 103 24.08 -3.31 9.08
C PRO A 103 24.22 -4.78 9.46
N GLY A 104 24.75 -5.02 10.66
CA GLY A 104 24.80 -6.36 11.22
C GLY A 104 23.40 -6.94 11.44
N ARG A 105 23.29 -8.26 11.50
CA ARG A 105 22.03 -8.97 11.76
C ARG A 105 21.38 -8.53 13.08
N ASP A 106 22.18 -8.14 14.07
CA ASP A 106 21.76 -7.61 15.36
C ASP A 106 20.94 -6.31 15.28
N LYS A 107 21.01 -5.58 14.17
CA LYS A 107 20.23 -4.36 13.91
C LYS A 107 18.81 -4.64 13.48
N PHE A 108 18.53 -5.84 13.01
CA PHE A 108 17.18 -6.26 12.60
C PHE A 108 16.43 -6.90 13.76
N LEU A 109 15.10 -6.84 13.71
CA LEU A 109 14.27 -7.61 14.64
C LEU A 109 14.38 -9.11 14.35
N PRO A 110 14.18 -9.99 15.34
CA PRO A 110 14.34 -11.43 15.19
C PRO A 110 13.47 -12.03 14.08
N VAL A 111 14.07 -12.88 13.26
CA VAL A 111 13.37 -13.67 12.22
C VAL A 111 13.54 -15.18 12.45
N SER A 112 14.34 -15.56 13.47
CA SER A 112 14.61 -16.96 13.81
C SER A 112 14.72 -17.15 15.33
N ARG A 113 14.63 -18.40 15.77
CA ARG A 113 14.87 -18.75 17.19
C ARG A 113 16.28 -18.33 17.64
N ALA A 114 17.29 -18.49 16.78
CA ALA A 114 18.66 -18.07 17.10
C ALA A 114 18.78 -16.55 17.32
N ASP A 115 18.02 -15.73 16.61
CA ASP A 115 17.99 -14.28 16.83
C ASP A 115 17.30 -13.93 18.16
N MET A 116 16.28 -14.68 18.57
CA MET A 116 15.63 -14.54 19.86
C MET A 116 16.59 -14.93 21.00
N ASP A 117 17.27 -16.07 20.85
CA ASP A 117 18.22 -16.58 21.84
C ASP A 117 19.39 -15.59 22.05
N ALA A 118 19.89 -14.98 20.95
CA ALA A 118 20.92 -13.94 21.00
C ALA A 118 20.51 -12.68 21.78
N ARG A 119 19.18 -12.42 21.87
CA ARG A 119 18.58 -11.33 22.65
C ARG A 119 18.14 -11.77 24.06
N GLY A 120 18.27 -13.04 24.40
CA GLY A 120 17.78 -13.61 25.64
C GLY A 120 16.24 -13.66 25.72
N TRP A 121 15.55 -13.84 24.59
CA TRP A 121 14.09 -13.91 24.53
C TRP A 121 13.61 -15.35 24.42
N ASP A 122 12.85 -15.79 25.40
CA ASP A 122 12.17 -17.09 25.37
C ASP A 122 10.92 -17.06 24.48
N GLN A 123 10.21 -15.92 24.44
CA GLN A 123 8.98 -15.72 23.71
C GLN A 123 8.90 -14.28 23.17
N CYS A 124 8.29 -14.10 21.99
CA CYS A 124 7.88 -12.80 21.49
C CYS A 124 6.57 -12.37 22.11
N ASP A 125 6.35 -11.05 22.28
CA ASP A 125 5.04 -10.50 22.62
C ASP A 125 4.14 -10.53 21.37
N PHE A 126 4.70 -10.11 20.24
CA PHE A 126 4.04 -10.18 18.94
C PHE A 126 4.89 -10.90 17.90
N VAL A 127 4.23 -11.62 16.99
CA VAL A 127 4.84 -12.13 15.77
C VAL A 127 4.16 -11.49 14.57
N TYR A 128 4.91 -10.77 13.75
CA TYR A 128 4.40 -10.10 12.55
C TYR A 128 4.59 -10.99 11.32
N ILE A 129 3.49 -11.37 10.67
CA ILE A 129 3.48 -12.11 9.40
C ILE A 129 3.22 -11.14 8.24
N CYS A 130 4.17 -11.07 7.31
CA CYS A 130 4.16 -10.12 6.20
C CYS A 130 4.27 -10.82 4.84
N GLY A 131 3.50 -10.32 3.86
CA GLY A 131 3.61 -10.78 2.47
C GLY A 131 4.82 -10.23 1.71
N ASP A 132 5.48 -9.17 2.19
CA ASP A 132 6.74 -8.68 1.65
C ASP A 132 7.94 -9.35 2.33
N ALA A 133 9.09 -9.35 1.66
CA ALA A 133 10.39 -9.62 2.30
C ALA A 133 10.70 -8.59 3.40
N TYR A 134 11.52 -8.96 4.37
CA TYR A 134 11.89 -8.07 5.46
C TYR A 134 12.87 -6.98 5.00
N VAL A 135 12.35 -5.79 4.82
CA VAL A 135 13.10 -4.55 4.65
C VAL A 135 12.80 -3.66 5.85
N ASP A 136 13.82 -3.38 6.66
CA ASP A 136 13.69 -2.57 7.87
C ASP A 136 13.94 -1.09 7.54
N HIS A 137 12.86 -0.43 7.05
CA HIS A 137 12.93 0.94 6.54
C HIS A 137 11.63 1.70 6.82
N PRO A 138 11.67 3.02 7.11
CA PRO A 138 10.47 3.83 7.41
C PRO A 138 9.48 3.97 6.25
N SER A 139 9.78 3.43 5.07
CA SER A 139 8.84 3.31 3.95
C SER A 139 8.08 1.97 3.93
N PHE A 140 8.34 1.06 4.87
CA PHE A 140 7.66 -0.22 4.97
C PHE A 140 6.76 -0.27 6.20
N GLY A 141 5.45 -0.45 5.99
CA GLY A 141 4.47 -0.46 7.07
C GLY A 141 4.73 -1.52 8.14
N MET A 142 5.21 -2.71 7.76
CA MET A 142 5.61 -3.75 8.70
C MET A 142 6.77 -3.28 9.60
N ALA A 143 7.80 -2.67 9.03
CA ALA A 143 8.93 -2.15 9.80
C ALA A 143 8.48 -1.03 10.75
N ILE A 144 7.62 -0.10 10.29
CA ILE A 144 7.08 0.98 11.13
C ILE A 144 6.35 0.40 12.35
N VAL A 145 5.35 -0.43 12.13
CA VAL A 145 4.53 -1.00 13.20
C VAL A 145 5.38 -1.80 14.19
N SER A 146 6.31 -2.61 13.67
CA SER A 146 7.20 -3.42 14.51
C SER A 146 8.16 -2.58 15.32
N ARG A 147 8.74 -1.52 14.74
CA ARG A 147 9.65 -0.61 15.45
C ARG A 147 8.94 0.30 16.45
N VAL A 148 7.69 0.70 16.17
CA VAL A 148 6.85 1.40 17.14
C VAL A 148 6.62 0.53 18.38
N LEU A 149 6.26 -0.74 18.21
CA LEU A 149 6.09 -1.66 19.32
C LEU A 149 7.40 -1.94 20.06
N ASP A 150 8.52 -2.14 19.34
CA ASP A 150 9.86 -2.32 19.92
C ASP A 150 10.26 -1.10 20.78
N ALA A 151 9.99 0.12 20.32
CA ALA A 151 10.22 1.35 21.07
C ALA A 151 9.36 1.48 22.33
N HIS A 152 8.18 0.85 22.36
CA HIS A 152 7.31 0.75 23.55
C HIS A 152 7.66 -0.45 24.45
N GLY A 153 8.75 -1.17 24.15
CA GLY A 153 9.27 -2.26 24.99
C GLY A 153 8.67 -3.64 24.69
N TYR A 154 7.87 -3.78 23.65
CA TYR A 154 7.32 -5.07 23.23
C TYR A 154 8.33 -5.86 22.38
N LYS A 155 8.43 -7.17 22.65
CA LYS A 155 9.28 -8.09 21.91
C LYS A 155 8.60 -8.52 20.59
N VAL A 156 9.08 -8.03 19.46
CA VAL A 156 8.48 -8.30 18.15
C VAL A 156 9.37 -9.20 17.31
N GLY A 157 8.84 -10.33 16.88
CA GLY A 157 9.46 -11.21 15.89
C GLY A 157 8.83 -11.06 14.52
N ILE A 158 9.59 -11.30 13.45
CA ILE A 158 9.16 -11.08 12.06
C ILE A 158 9.22 -12.38 11.27
N ILE A 159 8.12 -12.74 10.61
CA ILE A 159 8.05 -13.85 9.64
C ILE A 159 7.58 -13.26 8.32
N CYS A 160 8.50 -13.12 7.37
CA CYS A 160 8.20 -12.62 6.04
C CYS A 160 8.02 -13.76 5.05
N GLN A 161 6.97 -13.67 4.22
CA GLN A 161 6.68 -14.60 3.14
C GLN A 161 6.75 -16.08 3.57
N PRO A 162 6.06 -16.48 4.68
CA PRO A 162 6.01 -17.88 5.06
C PRO A 162 5.45 -18.73 3.91
N ASP A 163 5.86 -19.98 3.84
CA ASP A 163 5.23 -20.94 2.92
C ASP A 163 3.78 -21.18 3.37
N TRP A 164 2.87 -20.50 2.70
CA TRP A 164 1.44 -20.55 3.03
C TRP A 164 0.78 -21.92 2.75
N THR A 165 1.51 -22.86 2.18
CA THR A 165 1.08 -24.26 1.99
C THR A 165 1.54 -25.17 3.12
N ASP A 166 2.50 -24.71 3.96
CA ASP A 166 3.04 -25.44 5.10
C ASP A 166 2.78 -24.68 6.43
N PRO A 167 1.89 -25.18 7.31
CA PRO A 167 1.65 -24.57 8.61
C PRO A 167 2.89 -24.45 9.51
N ALA A 168 3.91 -25.30 9.31
CA ALA A 168 5.15 -25.20 10.10
C ALA A 168 5.90 -23.90 9.85
N SER A 169 5.72 -23.28 8.69
CA SER A 169 6.39 -22.03 8.31
C SER A 169 6.07 -20.85 9.21
N ILE A 170 4.92 -20.84 9.87
CA ILE A 170 4.52 -19.77 10.80
C ILE A 170 4.82 -20.09 12.27
N THR A 171 5.40 -21.24 12.57
CA THR A 171 5.72 -21.68 13.95
C THR A 171 7.17 -21.43 14.35
N VAL A 172 8.00 -20.90 13.44
CA VAL A 172 9.45 -20.76 13.62
C VAL A 172 9.88 -19.90 14.83
N LEU A 173 9.03 -18.96 15.25
CA LEU A 173 9.25 -18.12 16.44
C LEU A 173 8.40 -18.55 17.64
N GLY A 174 7.58 -19.60 17.49
CA GLY A 174 6.62 -20.05 18.51
C GLY A 174 5.36 -19.19 18.55
N GLU A 175 4.49 -19.51 19.50
CA GLU A 175 3.27 -18.74 19.77
C GLU A 175 3.62 -17.45 20.51
N PRO A 176 3.18 -16.27 20.03
CA PRO A 176 3.42 -15.02 20.73
C PRO A 176 2.55 -14.90 21.97
N ARG A 177 3.01 -14.12 22.95
CA ARG A 177 2.29 -13.90 24.22
C ARG A 177 1.01 -13.08 24.05
N LEU A 178 1.02 -12.06 23.16
CA LEU A 178 -0.09 -11.12 22.98
C LEU A 178 -0.83 -11.33 21.66
N GLY A 179 -0.16 -11.77 20.59
CA GLY A 179 -0.86 -12.08 19.36
C GLY A 179 -0.03 -11.96 18.06
N PHE A 180 -0.68 -12.30 16.97
CA PHE A 180 -0.12 -12.19 15.62
C PHE A 180 -0.57 -10.89 14.95
N LEU A 181 0.37 -10.23 14.28
CA LEU A 181 0.11 -9.11 13.38
C LEU A 181 0.22 -9.59 11.93
N VAL A 182 -0.68 -9.18 11.06
CA VAL A 182 -0.71 -9.69 9.67
C VAL A 182 -0.92 -8.57 8.67
N SER A 183 -0.08 -8.50 7.64
CA SER A 183 -0.32 -7.65 6.47
C SER A 183 0.06 -8.34 5.16
N ALA A 184 -0.49 -7.86 4.05
CA ALA A 184 -0.07 -8.29 2.71
C ALA A 184 1.28 -7.69 2.27
N GLY A 185 1.80 -6.73 3.01
CA GLY A 185 2.95 -5.91 2.66
C GLY A 185 2.57 -4.49 2.22
N ASN A 186 3.46 -3.80 1.55
CA ASN A 186 3.27 -2.41 1.09
C ASN A 186 2.20 -2.29 0.00
N MET A 187 1.94 -3.36 -0.73
CA MET A 187 0.91 -3.40 -1.77
C MET A 187 -0.18 -4.43 -1.44
N ASP A 188 -1.36 -4.19 -1.97
CA ASP A 188 -2.40 -5.21 -2.07
C ASP A 188 -1.89 -6.40 -2.89
N SER A 189 -2.03 -7.63 -2.38
CA SER A 189 -1.51 -8.84 -3.02
C SER A 189 -2.05 -9.06 -4.43
N MET A 190 -3.32 -8.73 -4.67
CA MET A 190 -3.93 -8.87 -5.99
C MET A 190 -3.41 -7.82 -6.97
N VAL A 191 -3.18 -6.58 -6.50
CA VAL A 191 -2.57 -5.51 -7.32
C VAL A 191 -1.11 -5.83 -7.62
N ASN A 192 -0.40 -6.43 -6.67
CA ASN A 192 0.99 -6.85 -6.88
C ASN A 192 1.10 -7.99 -7.91
N HIS A 193 0.20 -8.96 -7.85
CA HIS A 193 0.26 -10.16 -8.72
C HIS A 193 -0.32 -9.96 -10.11
N TYR A 194 -1.25 -9.04 -10.29
CA TYR A 194 -2.00 -8.91 -11.55
C TYR A 194 -1.98 -7.49 -12.10
N SER A 195 -1.92 -7.37 -13.42
CA SER A 195 -2.18 -6.12 -14.12
C SER A 195 -3.69 -5.77 -14.07
N VAL A 196 -4.02 -4.55 -14.49
CA VAL A 196 -5.43 -4.10 -14.64
C VAL A 196 -6.22 -4.99 -15.61
N THR A 197 -5.54 -5.59 -16.60
CA THR A 197 -6.13 -6.53 -17.57
C THR A 197 -6.17 -7.98 -17.08
N LYS A 198 -5.95 -8.19 -15.77
CA LYS A 198 -5.97 -9.50 -15.07
C LYS A 198 -4.87 -10.48 -15.52
N HIS A 199 -3.84 -10.00 -16.22
CA HIS A 199 -2.66 -10.83 -16.52
C HIS A 199 -1.75 -10.92 -15.30
N ARG A 200 -1.29 -12.13 -15.00
CA ARG A 200 -0.34 -12.36 -13.91
C ARG A 200 1.01 -11.71 -14.26
N ARG A 201 1.61 -11.08 -13.28
CA ARG A 201 2.99 -10.57 -13.37
C ARG A 201 3.95 -11.71 -13.11
N HIS A 202 5.13 -11.65 -13.71
CA HIS A 202 6.18 -12.67 -13.59
C HIS A 202 7.31 -12.23 -12.65
N THR A 203 7.15 -11.11 -11.98
CA THR A 203 8.11 -10.59 -11.00
C THR A 203 7.36 -9.96 -9.84
N ASP A 204 7.91 -10.10 -8.63
CA ASP A 204 7.47 -9.41 -7.43
C ASP A 204 8.65 -8.61 -6.86
N ALA A 205 8.62 -7.29 -7.01
CA ALA A 205 9.70 -6.42 -6.56
C ALA A 205 9.91 -6.44 -5.03
N TYR A 206 8.93 -6.90 -4.27
CA TYR A 206 8.98 -6.99 -2.81
C TYR A 206 9.42 -8.37 -2.30
N THR A 207 9.91 -9.23 -3.18
CA THR A 207 10.41 -10.57 -2.87
C THR A 207 11.92 -10.64 -3.11
N PRO A 208 12.68 -11.47 -2.37
CA PRO A 208 14.10 -11.64 -2.62
C PRO A 208 14.38 -12.05 -4.06
N GLY A 209 15.31 -11.36 -4.72
CA GLY A 209 15.63 -11.57 -6.13
C GLY A 209 14.52 -11.19 -7.12
N GLY A 210 13.38 -10.67 -6.67
CA GLY A 210 12.24 -10.35 -7.52
C GLY A 210 11.42 -11.57 -7.96
N GLU A 211 11.56 -12.70 -7.31
CA GLU A 211 10.87 -13.96 -7.66
C GLU A 211 9.37 -13.87 -7.34
N GLU A 212 8.51 -14.35 -8.27
CA GLU A 212 7.08 -14.44 -8.04
C GLU A 212 6.72 -15.72 -7.25
N GLY A 213 5.55 -15.72 -6.58
CA GLY A 213 4.96 -16.93 -6.00
C GLY A 213 5.17 -17.13 -4.50
N HIS A 214 5.99 -16.31 -3.85
CA HIS A 214 6.19 -16.37 -2.40
C HIS A 214 5.03 -15.77 -1.59
N ARG A 215 4.25 -14.91 -2.19
CA ARG A 215 3.06 -14.30 -1.59
C ARG A 215 1.80 -14.98 -2.12
N PRO A 216 0.81 -15.36 -1.28
CA PRO A 216 -0.47 -15.87 -1.76
C PRO A 216 -1.36 -14.74 -2.30
N ASN A 217 -2.31 -15.09 -3.15
CA ASN A 217 -3.42 -14.21 -3.49
C ASN A 217 -4.28 -13.94 -2.24
N ARG A 218 -4.67 -12.69 -2.00
CA ARG A 218 -5.41 -12.27 -0.80
C ARG A 218 -4.66 -12.67 0.48
N ALA A 219 -3.44 -12.22 0.54
CA ALA A 219 -2.46 -12.65 1.54
C ALA A 219 -2.99 -12.51 2.98
N VAL A 220 -3.66 -11.41 3.31
CA VAL A 220 -4.24 -11.21 4.66
C VAL A 220 -5.22 -12.33 5.02
N THR A 221 -6.10 -12.72 4.09
CA THR A 221 -7.05 -13.81 4.32
C THR A 221 -6.34 -15.16 4.49
N VAL A 222 -5.36 -15.44 3.64
CA VAL A 222 -4.66 -16.73 3.68
C VAL A 222 -3.83 -16.86 4.94
N TYR A 223 -3.06 -15.85 5.30
CA TYR A 223 -2.23 -15.87 6.51
C TYR A 223 -3.08 -15.90 7.79
N GLY A 224 -4.15 -15.11 7.86
CA GLY A 224 -5.06 -15.13 9.02
C GLY A 224 -5.67 -16.53 9.24
N ASN A 225 -6.15 -17.17 8.19
CA ASN A 225 -6.68 -18.54 8.28
C ASN A 225 -5.60 -19.58 8.64
N LEU A 226 -4.38 -19.43 8.11
CA LEU A 226 -3.26 -20.30 8.45
C LEU A 226 -2.91 -20.22 9.94
N ILE A 227 -2.84 -18.98 10.49
CA ILE A 227 -2.62 -18.75 11.92
C ILE A 227 -3.74 -19.38 12.73
N ARG A 228 -5.01 -19.10 12.38
CA ARG A 228 -6.16 -19.61 13.15
C ARG A 228 -6.25 -21.14 13.16
N GLN A 229 -5.81 -21.80 12.08
CA GLN A 229 -5.73 -23.25 12.02
C GLN A 229 -4.62 -23.81 12.91
N THR A 230 -3.50 -23.10 13.05
CA THR A 230 -2.31 -23.54 13.80
C THR A 230 -2.41 -23.14 15.28
N PHE A 231 -2.80 -21.90 15.56
CA PHE A 231 -2.94 -21.31 16.89
C PHE A 231 -4.38 -20.85 17.12
N LYS A 232 -5.21 -21.76 17.62
CA LYS A 232 -6.68 -21.59 17.64
C LYS A 232 -7.14 -20.36 18.42
N ASP A 233 -6.48 -20.07 19.53
CA ASP A 233 -6.93 -19.08 20.53
C ASP A 233 -6.07 -17.81 20.53
N ALA A 234 -4.97 -17.79 19.77
CA ALA A 234 -4.10 -16.62 19.71
C ALA A 234 -4.82 -15.42 19.06
N PRO A 235 -4.71 -14.21 19.65
CA PRO A 235 -5.23 -13.01 19.01
C PRO A 235 -4.60 -12.75 17.64
N ILE A 236 -5.41 -12.37 16.65
CA ILE A 236 -4.98 -12.05 15.29
C ILE A 236 -5.43 -10.64 14.94
N ILE A 237 -4.47 -9.75 14.75
CA ILE A 237 -4.68 -8.36 14.35
C ILE A 237 -4.21 -8.21 12.91
N ILE A 238 -5.11 -7.87 11.99
CA ILE A 238 -4.78 -7.65 10.58
C ILE A 238 -4.72 -6.16 10.26
N GLY A 239 -3.87 -5.77 9.33
CA GLY A 239 -3.70 -4.36 8.94
C GLY A 239 -3.07 -4.17 7.56
N GLY A 240 -2.60 -2.96 7.30
CA GLY A 240 -2.03 -2.54 6.04
C GLY A 240 -3.08 -2.23 4.97
N ILE A 241 -2.63 -1.86 3.76
CA ILE A 241 -3.52 -1.36 2.69
C ILE A 241 -4.55 -2.40 2.26
N GLU A 242 -4.18 -3.68 2.15
CA GLU A 242 -5.10 -4.74 1.74
C GLU A 242 -6.25 -4.91 2.73
N ALA A 243 -5.97 -4.94 4.03
CA ALA A 243 -6.99 -5.01 5.07
C ALA A 243 -7.83 -3.73 5.12
N SER A 244 -7.21 -2.55 5.09
CA SER A 244 -7.90 -1.26 5.12
C SER A 244 -8.95 -1.12 4.02
N LEU A 245 -8.62 -1.52 2.79
CA LEU A 245 -9.51 -1.40 1.65
C LEU A 245 -10.62 -2.46 1.61
N ARG A 246 -10.48 -3.54 2.40
CA ARG A 246 -11.43 -4.65 2.49
C ARG A 246 -12.08 -4.79 3.86
N ARG A 247 -12.00 -3.75 4.70
CA ARG A 247 -12.52 -3.76 6.08
C ARG A 247 -14.04 -3.92 6.21
N LEU A 248 -14.77 -3.51 5.18
CA LEU A 248 -16.21 -3.70 5.03
C LEU A 248 -16.50 -4.51 3.75
N ALA A 249 -17.77 -4.73 3.43
CA ALA A 249 -18.14 -5.36 2.16
C ALA A 249 -17.54 -4.59 0.98
N HIS A 250 -16.90 -5.30 0.08
CA HIS A 250 -16.16 -4.69 -1.02
C HIS A 250 -16.32 -5.43 -2.33
N TYR A 251 -16.15 -4.71 -3.45
CA TYR A 251 -16.15 -5.31 -4.78
C TYR A 251 -14.78 -5.88 -5.12
N ASP A 252 -14.73 -7.19 -5.35
CA ASP A 252 -13.54 -7.89 -5.84
C ASP A 252 -13.51 -7.83 -7.38
N TYR A 253 -12.65 -6.99 -7.92
CA TYR A 253 -12.48 -6.79 -9.35
C TYR A 253 -12.07 -8.07 -10.11
N TRP A 254 -11.23 -8.91 -9.49
CA TRP A 254 -10.71 -10.11 -10.15
C TRP A 254 -11.77 -11.22 -10.28
N GLN A 255 -12.65 -11.35 -9.29
CA GLN A 255 -13.76 -12.30 -9.29
C GLN A 255 -15.10 -11.71 -9.79
N ASP A 256 -15.14 -10.40 -10.04
CA ASP A 256 -16.34 -9.67 -10.47
C ASP A 256 -17.55 -9.89 -9.55
N LYS A 257 -17.32 -9.79 -8.24
CA LYS A 257 -18.39 -9.96 -7.23
C LYS A 257 -18.10 -9.24 -5.93
N LEU A 258 -19.14 -9.03 -5.14
CA LEU A 258 -19.01 -8.56 -3.76
C LEU A 258 -18.39 -9.65 -2.87
N LYS A 259 -17.58 -9.20 -1.94
CA LYS A 259 -16.97 -9.99 -0.86
C LYS A 259 -17.37 -9.38 0.48
N ARG A 260 -17.46 -10.21 1.49
CA ARG A 260 -17.65 -9.77 2.88
C ARG A 260 -16.41 -9.02 3.38
N SER A 261 -16.52 -8.40 4.55
CA SER A 261 -15.37 -7.88 5.27
C SER A 261 -14.25 -8.92 5.37
N VAL A 262 -13.02 -8.51 5.11
CA VAL A 262 -11.83 -9.38 5.27
C VAL A 262 -11.65 -9.84 6.71
N LEU A 263 -12.14 -9.07 7.70
CA LEU A 263 -12.15 -9.48 9.10
C LEU A 263 -12.87 -10.80 9.29
N LEU A 264 -14.03 -11.00 8.64
CA LEU A 264 -14.81 -12.23 8.71
C LEU A 264 -14.16 -13.37 7.91
N ASP A 265 -13.55 -13.04 6.76
CA ASP A 265 -13.00 -14.04 5.85
C ASP A 265 -11.60 -14.54 6.27
N SER A 266 -10.87 -13.77 7.06
CA SER A 266 -9.52 -14.11 7.56
C SER A 266 -9.50 -14.83 8.90
N GLY A 267 -10.62 -14.87 9.62
CA GLY A 267 -10.67 -15.39 10.99
C GLY A 267 -9.92 -14.52 12.02
N ALA A 268 -9.63 -13.27 11.68
CA ALA A 268 -8.99 -12.31 12.58
C ALA A 268 -9.97 -11.76 13.62
N ASP A 269 -9.42 -11.20 14.70
CA ASP A 269 -10.19 -10.63 15.80
C ASP A 269 -10.36 -9.12 15.67
N ILE A 270 -9.27 -8.41 15.32
CA ILE A 270 -9.26 -6.96 15.10
C ILE A 270 -8.62 -6.66 13.74
N LEU A 271 -9.15 -5.63 13.08
CA LEU A 271 -8.54 -5.05 11.88
C LEU A 271 -8.18 -3.60 12.17
N ILE A 272 -6.92 -3.22 11.95
CA ILE A 272 -6.47 -1.83 11.99
C ILE A 272 -6.54 -1.28 10.57
N TYR A 273 -7.21 -0.16 10.38
CA TYR A 273 -7.27 0.53 9.09
C TYR A 273 -6.64 1.92 9.17
N GLY A 274 -6.14 2.39 8.05
CA GLY A 274 -5.44 3.67 7.99
C GLY A 274 -4.01 3.58 8.53
N MET A 275 -3.54 4.66 9.13
CA MET A 275 -2.26 4.72 9.82
C MET A 275 -2.43 4.13 11.22
N GLY A 276 -1.65 3.11 11.54
CA GLY A 276 -1.92 2.23 12.67
C GLY A 276 -1.07 2.48 13.91
N GLU A 277 -0.23 3.51 13.93
CA GLU A 277 0.77 3.71 14.98
C GLU A 277 0.12 3.86 16.37
N HIS A 278 -0.89 4.70 16.52
CA HIS A 278 -1.63 4.85 17.79
C HIS A 278 -2.40 3.57 18.13
N ALA A 279 -3.19 3.07 17.18
CA ALA A 279 -4.08 1.93 17.43
C ALA A 279 -3.31 0.67 17.85
N ILE A 280 -2.12 0.41 17.27
CA ILE A 280 -1.36 -0.79 17.62
C ILE A 280 -0.78 -0.73 19.03
N VAL A 281 -0.37 0.45 19.49
CA VAL A 281 0.11 0.63 20.88
C VAL A 281 -1.05 0.46 21.85
N GLU A 282 -2.19 1.10 21.61
CA GLU A 282 -3.38 0.97 22.46
C GLU A 282 -3.87 -0.49 22.54
N ILE A 283 -3.83 -1.25 21.43
CA ILE A 283 -4.17 -2.68 21.42
C ILE A 283 -3.14 -3.48 22.23
N ALA A 284 -1.85 -3.19 22.06
CA ALA A 284 -0.79 -3.88 22.77
C ALA A 284 -0.90 -3.68 24.28
N ASP A 285 -1.13 -2.44 24.70
CA ASP A 285 -1.31 -2.09 26.12
C ASP A 285 -2.55 -2.77 26.74
N ALA A 286 -3.66 -2.82 25.97
CA ALA A 286 -4.88 -3.50 26.40
C ALA A 286 -4.68 -5.02 26.56
N LEU A 287 -4.02 -5.66 25.61
CA LEU A 287 -3.70 -7.10 25.69
C LEU A 287 -2.70 -7.40 26.81
N ASP A 288 -1.70 -6.56 27.00
CA ASP A 288 -0.70 -6.70 28.06
C ASP A 288 -1.31 -6.52 29.45
N ALA A 289 -2.32 -5.66 29.57
CA ALA A 289 -3.13 -5.52 30.77
C ALA A 289 -4.08 -6.72 31.02
N GLY A 290 -4.11 -7.72 30.11
CA GLY A 290 -4.93 -8.92 30.24
C GLY A 290 -6.37 -8.76 29.76
N LEU A 291 -6.69 -7.71 29.00
CA LEU A 291 -8.02 -7.56 28.41
C LEU A 291 -8.21 -8.59 27.27
N PRO A 292 -9.28 -9.40 27.28
CA PRO A 292 -9.58 -10.30 26.18
C PRO A 292 -9.75 -9.53 24.86
N VAL A 293 -9.26 -10.10 23.75
CA VAL A 293 -9.24 -9.42 22.45
C VAL A 293 -10.62 -9.03 21.94
N ASP A 294 -11.65 -9.79 22.27
CA ASP A 294 -13.05 -9.53 21.92
C ASP A 294 -13.69 -8.37 22.71
N GLN A 295 -13.05 -7.93 23.80
CA GLN A 295 -13.45 -6.76 24.58
C GLN A 295 -12.73 -5.47 24.14
N ILE A 296 -11.75 -5.56 23.24
CA ILE A 296 -11.04 -4.39 22.69
C ILE A 296 -11.87 -3.80 21.54
N THR A 297 -12.96 -3.12 21.88
CA THR A 297 -13.96 -2.62 20.91
C THR A 297 -13.97 -1.10 20.76
N TYR A 298 -13.16 -0.38 21.55
CA TYR A 298 -13.25 1.07 21.75
C TYR A 298 -12.14 1.87 21.03
N ILE A 299 -11.13 1.22 20.48
CA ILE A 299 -9.95 1.88 19.90
C ILE A 299 -10.28 2.47 18.53
N ASN A 300 -9.97 3.74 18.31
CA ASN A 300 -10.15 4.39 17.03
C ASN A 300 -9.20 3.78 15.97
N GLY A 301 -9.63 3.81 14.69
CA GLY A 301 -8.87 3.21 13.59
C GLY A 301 -8.97 1.68 13.53
N THR A 302 -9.90 1.08 14.30
CA THR A 302 -10.10 -0.37 14.31
C THR A 302 -11.46 -0.79 13.74
N VAL A 303 -11.52 -2.07 13.38
CA VAL A 303 -12.76 -2.75 13.02
C VAL A 303 -12.81 -4.07 13.79
N TYR A 304 -13.96 -4.36 14.37
CA TYR A 304 -14.21 -5.58 15.14
C TYR A 304 -15.55 -6.21 14.75
N ARG A 305 -15.80 -7.43 15.20
CA ARG A 305 -17.09 -8.11 15.01
C ARG A 305 -17.82 -8.26 16.35
N THR A 306 -19.13 -8.19 16.33
CA THR A 306 -19.98 -8.45 17.48
C THR A 306 -21.26 -9.16 17.07
N SER A 307 -21.92 -9.83 18.04
CA SER A 307 -23.23 -10.46 17.87
C SER A 307 -24.39 -9.62 18.41
N SER A 308 -24.10 -8.54 19.14
CA SER A 308 -25.08 -7.58 19.68
C SER A 308 -24.62 -6.15 19.45
N LEU A 309 -25.60 -5.24 19.34
CA LEU A 309 -25.37 -3.79 19.26
C LEU A 309 -25.72 -3.07 20.58
N ASP A 310 -26.02 -3.80 21.66
CA ASP A 310 -26.46 -3.21 22.93
C ASP A 310 -25.43 -2.26 23.54
N GLU A 311 -24.13 -2.50 23.27
CA GLU A 311 -23.02 -1.67 23.73
C GLU A 311 -22.38 -0.82 22.63
N VAL A 312 -23.04 -0.73 21.47
CA VAL A 312 -22.53 0.07 20.33
C VAL A 312 -23.36 1.33 20.20
N TYR A 313 -22.76 2.48 20.44
CA TYR A 313 -23.43 3.79 20.46
C TYR A 313 -22.91 4.69 19.34
N ASP A 314 -23.73 5.69 18.97
CA ASP A 314 -23.36 6.76 18.02
C ASP A 314 -22.81 6.23 16.70
N TYR A 315 -23.61 5.42 15.98
CA TYR A 315 -23.19 4.82 14.74
C TYR A 315 -24.14 5.13 13.57
N ASP A 316 -23.59 5.11 12.36
CA ASP A 316 -24.37 5.09 11.13
C ASP A 316 -24.55 3.63 10.68
N LEU A 317 -25.81 3.19 10.51
CA LEU A 317 -26.12 1.85 10.02
C LEU A 317 -25.96 1.81 8.50
N LEU A 318 -25.12 0.92 8.01
CA LEU A 318 -24.94 0.65 6.59
C LEU A 318 -25.99 -0.34 6.09
N PRO A 319 -26.28 -0.40 4.76
CA PRO A 319 -27.05 -1.47 4.18
C PRO A 319 -26.50 -2.84 4.58
N SER A 320 -27.39 -3.79 4.85
CA SER A 320 -26.98 -5.16 5.22
C SER A 320 -26.29 -5.87 4.06
N TRP A 321 -25.56 -6.96 4.36
CA TRP A 321 -24.96 -7.82 3.34
C TRP A 321 -25.98 -8.26 2.28
N ASP A 322 -27.21 -8.61 2.69
CA ASP A 322 -28.26 -9.03 1.79
C ASP A 322 -28.74 -7.87 0.88
N ASP A 323 -28.87 -6.65 1.43
CA ASP A 323 -29.18 -5.45 0.66
C ASP A 323 -28.09 -5.12 -0.36
N LEU A 324 -26.81 -5.24 0.05
CA LEU A 324 -25.66 -4.97 -0.81
C LEU A 324 -25.58 -5.94 -1.99
N THR A 325 -25.93 -7.21 -1.76
CA THR A 325 -25.90 -8.23 -2.80
C THR A 325 -27.12 -8.16 -3.72
N ALA A 326 -28.25 -7.65 -3.22
CA ALA A 326 -29.49 -7.52 -3.99
C ALA A 326 -29.46 -6.33 -4.96
N ASP A 327 -28.85 -5.20 -4.59
CA ASP A 327 -28.85 -3.98 -5.40
C ASP A 327 -27.53 -3.22 -5.35
N LYS A 328 -26.93 -2.98 -6.52
CA LYS A 328 -25.71 -2.18 -6.69
C LYS A 328 -25.83 -0.75 -6.16
N LEU A 329 -27.04 -0.18 -6.11
CA LEU A 329 -27.27 1.16 -5.55
C LEU A 329 -27.05 1.15 -4.03
N ASN A 330 -27.37 0.07 -3.33
CA ASN A 330 -27.09 -0.06 -1.91
C ASN A 330 -25.56 -0.11 -1.65
N TYR A 331 -24.80 -0.78 -2.52
CA TYR A 331 -23.35 -0.73 -2.45
C TYR A 331 -22.80 0.69 -2.64
N ALA A 332 -23.31 1.42 -3.63
CA ALA A 332 -22.93 2.81 -3.86
C ALA A 332 -23.26 3.73 -2.67
N ARG A 333 -24.43 3.51 -2.03
CA ARG A 333 -24.85 4.24 -0.81
C ARG A 333 -23.91 3.93 0.35
N SER A 334 -23.61 2.66 0.60
CA SER A 334 -22.65 2.23 1.63
C SER A 334 -21.28 2.90 1.41
N PHE A 335 -20.76 2.86 0.19
CA PHE A 335 -19.48 3.50 -0.14
C PHE A 335 -19.49 5.01 0.10
N ASN A 336 -20.59 5.69 -0.23
CA ASN A 336 -20.71 7.13 0.03
C ASN A 336 -20.70 7.46 1.53
N VAL A 337 -21.36 6.65 2.37
CA VAL A 337 -21.31 6.81 3.83
C VAL A 337 -19.90 6.57 4.33
N GLN A 338 -19.21 5.52 3.86
CA GLN A 338 -17.82 5.25 4.21
C GLN A 338 -16.91 6.44 3.87
N GLN A 339 -17.05 7.01 2.66
CA GLN A 339 -16.26 8.17 2.23
C GLN A 339 -16.48 9.40 3.11
N GLN A 340 -17.72 9.63 3.56
CA GLN A 340 -18.05 10.76 4.43
C GLN A 340 -17.54 10.62 5.86
N ASN A 341 -17.17 9.40 6.27
CA ASN A 341 -16.72 9.08 7.62
C ASN A 341 -15.22 8.70 7.69
N MET A 342 -14.40 9.22 6.78
CA MET A 342 -12.96 9.00 6.74
C MET A 342 -12.14 10.04 7.50
N ASP A 343 -12.77 10.91 8.24
CA ASP A 343 -12.11 12.00 8.95
C ASP A 343 -12.08 11.72 10.46
N PRO A 344 -10.93 11.85 11.12
CA PRO A 344 -10.82 11.53 12.55
C PRO A 344 -11.60 12.48 13.47
N ILE A 345 -11.95 13.69 12.99
CA ILE A 345 -12.68 14.69 13.79
C ILE A 345 -14.18 14.56 13.61
N THR A 346 -14.65 14.24 12.40
CA THR A 346 -16.07 14.24 12.04
C THR A 346 -16.59 12.87 11.60
N GLY A 347 -15.75 11.85 11.61
CA GLY A 347 -16.14 10.48 11.29
C GLY A 347 -16.96 9.85 12.42
N HIS A 348 -17.99 9.10 12.03
CA HIS A 348 -18.82 8.32 12.95
C HIS A 348 -18.41 6.85 12.90
N ARG A 349 -18.86 6.11 13.90
CA ARG A 349 -18.81 4.64 13.87
C ARG A 349 -19.76 4.14 12.79
N LEU A 350 -19.34 3.10 12.06
CA LEU A 350 -20.16 2.48 11.03
C LEU A 350 -20.46 1.03 11.41
N VAL A 351 -21.69 0.60 11.19
CA VAL A 351 -22.13 -0.77 11.47
C VAL A 351 -22.66 -1.41 10.20
N GLU A 352 -22.07 -2.52 9.79
CA GLU A 352 -22.49 -3.31 8.63
C GLU A 352 -23.08 -4.65 9.09
N PRO A 353 -24.41 -4.88 8.92
CA PRO A 353 -25.07 -6.11 9.33
C PRO A 353 -24.81 -7.26 8.35
N TYR A 354 -24.60 -8.45 8.90
CA TYR A 354 -24.47 -9.73 8.20
C TYR A 354 -25.53 -10.74 8.70
N PRO A 355 -25.77 -11.84 7.98
CA PRO A 355 -26.66 -12.90 8.43
C PRO A 355 -26.25 -13.47 9.80
N ASN A 356 -27.21 -14.07 10.52
CA ASN A 356 -27.03 -14.72 11.81
C ASN A 356 -26.60 -13.76 12.94
N SER A 357 -27.11 -12.53 12.94
CA SER A 357 -26.80 -11.51 13.97
C SER A 357 -25.31 -11.23 14.10
N VAL A 358 -24.56 -11.28 13.01
CA VAL A 358 -23.16 -10.84 12.95
C VAL A 358 -23.11 -9.40 12.49
N TYR A 359 -22.40 -8.55 13.19
CA TYR A 359 -22.16 -7.16 12.85
C TYR A 359 -20.66 -6.90 12.73
N VAL A 360 -20.27 -6.21 11.69
CA VAL A 360 -18.93 -5.63 11.55
C VAL A 360 -19.02 -4.17 11.92
N VAL A 361 -18.30 -3.78 12.95
CA VAL A 361 -18.30 -2.42 13.50
C VAL A 361 -16.97 -1.76 13.18
N GLN A 362 -17.00 -0.67 12.43
CA GLN A 362 -15.84 0.18 12.19
C GLN A 362 -15.89 1.35 13.16
N ASN A 363 -14.90 1.48 14.03
CA ASN A 363 -14.71 2.67 14.86
C ASN A 363 -14.31 3.88 14.01
N PRO A 364 -14.44 5.12 14.50
CA PRO A 364 -13.93 6.29 13.81
C PRO A 364 -12.44 6.15 13.46
N PRO A 365 -11.93 6.85 12.43
CA PRO A 365 -10.50 6.82 12.13
C PRO A 365 -9.63 7.26 13.31
N SER A 366 -8.42 6.71 13.42
CA SER A 366 -7.42 7.19 14.37
C SER A 366 -7.09 8.66 14.15
N ALA A 367 -6.72 9.37 15.23
CA ALA A 367 -6.17 10.70 15.11
C ALA A 367 -4.95 10.71 14.17
N THR A 368 -4.77 11.82 13.47
CA THR A 368 -3.55 12.01 12.66
C THR A 368 -2.37 12.24 13.59
N LEU A 369 -1.21 11.68 13.22
CA LEU A 369 0.04 11.97 13.93
C LEU A 369 0.35 13.47 13.85
N THR A 370 0.83 14.00 14.94
CA THR A 370 1.45 15.33 15.00
C THR A 370 2.79 15.34 14.26
N THR A 371 3.38 16.51 14.07
CA THR A 371 4.72 16.63 13.48
C THR A 371 5.77 15.93 14.33
N ASP A 372 5.70 16.08 15.66
CA ASP A 372 6.65 15.46 16.59
C ASP A 372 6.55 13.93 16.54
N GLU A 373 5.34 13.36 16.56
CA GLU A 373 5.11 11.91 16.41
C GLU A 373 5.56 11.40 15.03
N MET A 374 5.36 12.18 13.97
CA MET A 374 5.87 11.82 12.63
C MET A 374 7.39 11.78 12.60
N ASP A 375 8.05 12.70 13.29
CA ASP A 375 9.51 12.73 13.42
C ASP A 375 10.01 11.55 14.26
N GLU A 376 9.40 11.28 15.41
CA GLU A 376 9.71 10.12 16.26
C GLU A 376 9.63 8.81 15.47
N VAL A 377 8.53 8.59 14.74
CA VAL A 377 8.34 7.39 13.91
C VAL A 377 9.41 7.29 12.82
N ALA A 378 9.77 8.39 12.17
CA ALA A 378 10.77 8.38 11.10
C ALA A 378 12.21 8.15 11.60
N GLU A 379 12.47 8.51 12.86
CA GLU A 379 13.78 8.44 13.50
C GLU A 379 14.00 7.17 14.36
N LEU A 380 13.02 6.24 14.40
CA LEU A 380 13.21 4.95 15.03
C LEU A 380 14.45 4.22 14.47
N PRO A 381 15.07 3.31 15.25
CA PRO A 381 16.36 2.70 14.89
C PRO A 381 16.24 1.65 13.78
N TYR A 382 15.75 2.05 12.61
CA TYR A 382 15.70 1.20 11.43
C TYR A 382 17.10 0.81 10.97
N ALA A 383 17.26 -0.44 10.53
CA ALA A 383 18.51 -0.91 9.89
C ALA A 383 18.73 -0.23 8.51
N ARG A 384 17.67 0.30 7.88
CA ARG A 384 17.66 0.95 6.55
C ARG A 384 18.24 0.06 5.46
N ASP A 385 17.95 -1.25 5.55
CA ASP A 385 18.37 -2.25 4.56
C ASP A 385 17.39 -3.44 4.58
N TRP A 386 17.55 -4.35 3.61
CA TRP A 386 16.91 -5.65 3.65
C TRP A 386 17.65 -6.61 4.61
N HIS A 387 16.94 -7.60 5.12
CA HIS A 387 17.55 -8.59 6.01
C HIS A 387 18.67 -9.38 5.31
N PRO A 388 19.82 -9.65 5.98
CA PRO A 388 20.99 -10.29 5.38
C PRO A 388 20.73 -11.66 4.73
N ASP A 389 19.71 -12.38 5.15
CA ASP A 389 19.34 -13.69 4.58
C ASP A 389 18.98 -13.60 3.09
N TYR A 390 18.69 -12.42 2.57
CA TYR A 390 18.33 -12.20 1.17
C TYR A 390 19.54 -11.86 0.26
N ASP A 391 20.74 -11.76 0.82
CA ASP A 391 21.95 -11.41 0.03
C ASP A 391 22.25 -12.40 -1.07
N ALA A 392 22.09 -13.69 -0.78
CA ALA A 392 22.31 -14.75 -1.77
C ALA A 392 21.35 -14.67 -2.98
N ALA A 393 20.16 -14.11 -2.77
CA ALA A 393 19.17 -13.87 -3.82
C ALA A 393 19.37 -12.52 -4.56
N GLY A 394 20.36 -11.70 -4.16
CA GLY A 394 20.60 -10.38 -4.73
C GLY A 394 19.79 -9.26 -4.09
N GLY A 395 19.19 -9.51 -2.90
CA GLY A 395 18.42 -8.55 -2.14
C GLY A 395 16.97 -8.40 -2.57
N VAL A 396 16.36 -7.27 -2.23
CA VAL A 396 14.94 -6.96 -2.50
C VAL A 396 14.86 -5.81 -3.51
N PRO A 397 14.38 -6.02 -4.74
CA PRO A 397 14.42 -4.99 -5.79
C PRO A 397 13.74 -3.67 -5.42
N ALA A 398 12.60 -3.72 -4.72
CA ALA A 398 11.86 -2.51 -4.30
C ALA A 398 12.70 -1.58 -3.40
N PHE A 399 13.71 -2.11 -2.71
CA PHE A 399 14.58 -1.30 -1.85
C PHE A 399 15.40 -0.28 -2.62
N ALA A 400 15.78 -0.57 -3.87
CA ALA A 400 16.59 0.34 -4.68
C ALA A 400 15.93 1.72 -4.90
N GLU A 401 14.59 1.76 -4.94
CA GLU A 401 13.85 3.00 -5.15
C GLU A 401 13.75 3.86 -3.89
N ILE A 402 13.75 3.21 -2.72
CA ILE A 402 13.54 3.90 -1.43
C ILE A 402 14.82 4.15 -0.65
N LYS A 403 15.90 3.44 -0.93
CA LYS A 403 17.16 3.53 -0.17
C LYS A 403 17.63 4.97 0.03
N PHE A 404 17.54 5.79 -0.99
CA PHE A 404 17.92 7.20 -0.99
C PHE A 404 16.69 8.09 -1.27
N SER A 405 15.55 7.78 -0.66
CA SER A 405 14.33 8.60 -0.71
C SER A 405 13.87 8.93 0.71
N ILE A 406 13.31 10.11 0.90
CA ILE A 406 12.84 10.61 2.19
C ILE A 406 11.33 10.82 2.12
N SER A 407 10.58 10.13 2.96
CA SER A 407 9.15 10.38 3.12
C SER A 407 8.94 11.58 4.05
N SER A 408 8.50 12.71 3.50
CA SER A 408 8.28 13.95 4.24
C SER A 408 6.86 14.08 4.80
N ASN A 409 5.89 13.37 4.23
CA ASN A 409 4.49 13.48 4.61
C ASN A 409 3.68 12.22 4.29
N ARG A 410 2.53 12.10 4.93
CA ARG A 410 1.48 11.12 4.65
C ARG A 410 0.14 11.81 4.50
N GLY A 411 -0.83 11.10 3.88
CA GLY A 411 -2.15 11.64 3.57
C GLY A 411 -2.21 12.32 2.20
N CYS A 412 -3.42 12.54 1.69
CA CYS A 412 -3.62 13.18 0.40
C CYS A 412 -5.01 13.80 0.27
N PHE A 413 -5.09 15.09 0.04
CA PHE A 413 -6.35 15.79 -0.23
C PHE A 413 -6.73 15.83 -1.71
N GLY A 414 -6.02 15.09 -2.58
CA GLY A 414 -6.29 15.04 -4.02
C GLY A 414 -7.59 14.34 -4.38
N GLU A 415 -7.96 13.28 -3.64
CA GLU A 415 -9.17 12.47 -3.85
C GLU A 415 -9.39 12.07 -5.32
N CYS A 416 -8.32 11.68 -6.02
CA CYS A 416 -8.41 11.19 -7.38
C CYS A 416 -9.27 9.93 -7.43
N SER A 417 -10.20 9.84 -8.37
CA SER A 417 -11.20 8.76 -8.44
C SER A 417 -10.63 7.36 -8.64
N PHE A 418 -9.39 7.24 -9.10
CA PHE A 418 -8.69 5.98 -9.29
C PHE A 418 -7.80 5.59 -8.11
N CYS A 419 -7.56 6.50 -7.14
CA CYS A 419 -6.53 6.33 -6.12
C CYS A 419 -7.14 5.87 -4.79
N ALA A 420 -6.65 4.74 -4.28
CA ALA A 420 -7.07 4.18 -3.01
C ALA A 420 -6.33 4.77 -1.80
N LEU A 421 -5.22 5.50 -1.99
CA LEU A 421 -4.39 5.99 -0.88
C LEU A 421 -5.13 6.95 0.04
N THR A 422 -6.03 7.77 -0.48
CA THR A 422 -6.87 8.64 0.36
C THR A 422 -7.72 7.83 1.36
N PHE A 423 -8.19 6.63 0.97
CA PHE A 423 -8.95 5.73 1.85
C PHE A 423 -8.09 4.98 2.86
N HIS A 424 -6.79 4.94 2.64
CA HIS A 424 -5.84 4.32 3.56
C HIS A 424 -5.14 5.37 4.44
N GLN A 425 -4.59 6.44 3.87
CA GLN A 425 -3.80 7.43 4.61
C GLN A 425 -4.63 8.62 5.11
N GLY A 426 -5.89 8.75 4.67
CA GLY A 426 -6.75 9.89 4.99
C GLY A 426 -6.50 11.12 4.11
N ARG A 427 -7.30 12.17 4.35
CA ARG A 427 -7.29 13.44 3.59
C ARG A 427 -6.51 14.55 4.27
N VAL A 428 -6.21 14.41 5.55
CA VAL A 428 -5.41 15.36 6.32
C VAL A 428 -3.94 15.00 6.17
N LEU A 429 -3.11 15.95 5.81
CA LEU A 429 -1.67 15.73 5.72
C LEU A 429 -1.04 15.68 7.11
N GLN A 430 -0.17 14.71 7.31
CA GLN A 430 0.70 14.55 8.46
C GLN A 430 2.12 14.81 7.98
N MET A 431 2.77 15.82 8.55
CA MET A 431 4.04 16.36 8.04
C MET A 431 5.16 16.10 9.03
N ARG A 432 6.35 15.76 8.51
CA ARG A 432 7.59 15.81 9.29
C ARG A 432 8.12 17.24 9.38
N SER A 433 8.91 17.49 10.41
CA SER A 433 9.64 18.76 10.54
C SER A 433 10.77 18.88 9.50
N HIS A 434 11.16 20.10 9.20
CA HIS A 434 12.31 20.39 8.35
C HIS A 434 13.59 19.76 8.93
N ASP A 435 13.80 19.90 10.23
CA ASP A 435 14.97 19.40 10.94
C ASP A 435 15.08 17.87 10.89
N SER A 436 13.97 17.16 11.05
CA SER A 436 13.94 15.69 10.93
C SER A 436 14.32 15.23 9.53
N ILE A 437 13.82 15.89 8.49
CA ILE A 437 14.16 15.58 7.10
C ILE A 437 15.64 15.85 6.84
N MET A 438 16.18 16.95 7.37
CA MET A 438 17.61 17.29 7.24
C MET A 438 18.50 16.24 7.94
N ARG A 439 18.13 15.81 9.16
CA ARG A 439 18.89 14.74 9.88
C ARG A 439 18.90 13.43 9.08
N GLU A 440 17.76 13.06 8.48
CA GLU A 440 17.71 11.86 7.62
C GLU A 440 18.57 12.02 6.37
N ALA A 441 18.54 13.17 5.71
CA ALA A 441 19.37 13.44 4.55
C ALA A 441 20.88 13.35 4.89
N GLU A 442 21.31 13.93 6.01
CA GLU A 442 22.68 13.78 6.52
C GLU A 442 23.05 12.32 6.79
N LEU A 443 22.12 11.51 7.31
CA LEU A 443 22.34 10.08 7.49
C LEU A 443 22.58 9.39 6.14
N LEU A 444 21.77 9.71 5.13
CA LEU A 444 21.89 9.13 3.78
C LEU A 444 23.21 9.51 3.10
N THR A 445 23.70 10.75 3.27
CA THR A 445 25.00 11.15 2.68
C THR A 445 26.19 10.40 3.24
N ARG A 446 26.07 9.80 4.44
CA ARG A 446 27.12 8.98 5.07
C ARG A 446 27.13 7.53 4.60
N ASP A 447 26.11 7.08 3.86
CA ASP A 447 26.08 5.73 3.30
C ASP A 447 27.16 5.61 2.21
N PRO A 448 28.07 4.62 2.27
CA PRO A 448 29.13 4.43 1.27
C PRO A 448 28.63 4.21 -0.17
N GLU A 449 27.38 3.83 -0.35
CA GLU A 449 26.74 3.67 -1.66
C GLU A 449 26.06 4.95 -2.17
N PHE A 450 26.06 6.01 -1.36
CA PHE A 450 25.48 7.28 -1.76
C PHE A 450 26.29 7.92 -2.90
N LYS A 451 25.61 8.26 -3.99
CA LYS A 451 26.23 8.81 -5.21
C LYS A 451 25.90 10.29 -5.43
N GLY A 452 25.54 11.01 -4.36
CA GLY A 452 25.19 12.43 -4.44
C GLY A 452 23.77 12.70 -4.89
N TYR A 453 22.87 11.69 -4.84
CA TYR A 453 21.46 11.85 -5.26
C TYR A 453 20.51 11.32 -4.19
N ILE A 454 19.60 12.18 -3.74
CA ILE A 454 18.38 11.80 -3.06
C ILE A 454 17.30 11.71 -4.14
N ASN A 455 16.68 10.54 -4.31
CA ASN A 455 15.77 10.25 -5.41
C ASN A 455 14.45 11.01 -5.29
N ASP A 456 13.93 11.11 -4.06
CA ASP A 456 12.68 11.81 -3.77
C ASP A 456 12.69 12.35 -2.32
N VAL A 457 12.05 13.52 -2.15
CA VAL A 457 11.72 14.10 -0.84
C VAL A 457 10.26 14.50 -0.89
N GLY A 458 9.38 13.63 -0.42
CA GLY A 458 7.95 13.85 -0.58
C GLY A 458 7.08 12.79 0.07
N GLY A 459 5.79 12.83 -0.23
CA GLY A 459 4.85 11.81 0.21
C GLY A 459 4.65 10.70 -0.83
N PRO A 460 4.08 9.58 -0.44
CA PRO A 460 3.86 8.45 -1.34
C PRO A 460 2.85 8.74 -2.46
N THR A 461 2.16 9.88 -2.43
CA THR A 461 1.14 10.27 -3.40
C THR A 461 1.50 11.53 -4.16
N ALA A 462 2.00 12.54 -3.47
CA ALA A 462 2.35 13.84 -4.02
C ALA A 462 3.20 14.60 -2.99
N ASN A 463 4.04 15.51 -3.47
CA ASN A 463 4.95 16.29 -2.65
C ASN A 463 4.22 17.51 -2.06
N PHE A 464 3.26 17.25 -1.19
CA PHE A 464 2.58 18.29 -0.44
C PHE A 464 3.44 18.73 0.74
N SER A 465 3.48 20.02 1.01
CA SER A 465 4.27 20.62 2.08
C SER A 465 3.43 21.17 3.24
N ARG A 466 2.11 21.10 3.13
CA ARG A 466 1.18 21.61 4.15
C ARG A 466 -0.24 21.10 3.97
N PRO A 467 -1.09 21.09 5.03
CA PRO A 467 -2.52 20.84 4.91
C PRO A 467 -3.20 21.76 3.90
N ALA A 468 -4.27 21.26 3.25
CA ALA A 468 -4.97 22.04 2.23
C ALA A 468 -5.54 23.38 2.76
N CYS A 469 -5.96 23.44 4.01
CA CYS A 469 -6.40 24.68 4.68
C CYS A 469 -6.45 24.46 6.20
N ASP A 470 -6.39 25.57 6.95
CA ASP A 470 -6.43 25.55 8.43
C ASP A 470 -7.75 25.02 9.00
N LYS A 471 -8.83 25.06 8.21
CA LYS A 471 -10.11 24.49 8.62
C LYS A 471 -10.02 22.97 8.84
N GLN A 472 -9.25 22.24 8.01
CA GLN A 472 -9.12 20.79 8.15
C GLN A 472 -8.59 20.38 9.52
N LEU A 473 -7.66 21.12 10.07
CA LEU A 473 -7.04 20.81 11.36
C LEU A 473 -7.98 21.05 12.55
N LYS A 474 -8.94 21.99 12.39
CA LYS A 474 -9.85 22.40 13.49
C LYS A 474 -11.22 21.74 13.42
N HIS A 475 -11.73 21.51 12.23
CA HIS A 475 -13.11 21.09 11.98
C HIS A 475 -13.23 19.87 11.08
N GLY A 476 -12.11 19.22 10.79
CA GLY A 476 -12.06 18.09 9.88
C GLY A 476 -12.25 18.46 8.39
N VAL A 477 -12.25 17.44 7.56
CA VAL A 477 -12.38 17.59 6.11
C VAL A 477 -13.83 17.87 5.68
N CYS A 478 -14.00 18.55 4.57
CA CYS A 478 -15.33 18.85 4.03
C CYS A 478 -15.99 17.56 3.49
N LYS A 479 -17.15 17.15 4.01
CA LYS A 479 -17.86 15.94 3.59
C LYS A 479 -18.35 16.01 2.12
N ASN A 480 -18.82 17.19 1.66
CA ASN A 480 -19.46 17.34 0.36
C ASN A 480 -18.64 18.19 -0.63
N LYS A 481 -17.35 18.40 -0.37
CA LYS A 481 -16.50 19.21 -1.23
C LYS A 481 -15.07 18.67 -1.25
N ARG A 482 -14.54 18.49 -2.46
CA ARG A 482 -13.13 18.17 -2.68
C ARG A 482 -12.30 19.45 -2.75
N CYS A 483 -11.03 19.37 -2.37
CA CYS A 483 -10.13 20.51 -2.36
C CYS A 483 -9.73 20.97 -3.77
N LEU A 484 -9.59 20.02 -4.70
CA LEU A 484 -9.06 20.27 -6.05
C LEU A 484 -10.11 20.17 -7.17
N TRP A 485 -11.29 19.60 -6.91
CA TRP A 485 -12.28 19.35 -7.95
C TRP A 485 -13.71 19.71 -7.49
N PRO A 486 -14.60 20.20 -8.39
CA PRO A 486 -14.41 20.53 -9.81
C PRO A 486 -13.58 21.80 -10.05
N SER A 487 -13.36 22.58 -9.02
CA SER A 487 -12.49 23.76 -9.02
C SER A 487 -11.72 23.81 -7.71
N VAL A 488 -10.54 24.40 -7.74
CA VAL A 488 -9.72 24.61 -6.54
C VAL A 488 -10.52 25.35 -5.47
N CYS A 489 -10.45 24.86 -4.24
CA CYS A 489 -11.16 25.45 -3.11
C CYS A 489 -10.63 26.86 -2.81
N LYS A 490 -11.54 27.83 -2.65
CA LYS A 490 -11.16 29.22 -2.33
C LYS A 490 -10.39 29.39 -1.00
N ASN A 491 -10.58 28.44 -0.08
CA ASN A 491 -9.90 28.43 1.23
C ASN A 491 -8.59 27.63 1.19
N MET A 492 -8.20 27.10 0.03
CA MET A 492 -6.94 26.38 -0.09
C MET A 492 -5.78 27.34 0.05
N VAL A 493 -4.85 27.01 0.92
CA VAL A 493 -3.61 27.76 1.09
C VAL A 493 -2.56 27.16 0.18
N VAL A 494 -2.12 27.94 -0.79
CA VAL A 494 -1.06 27.55 -1.74
C VAL A 494 0.20 28.34 -1.38
N ASP A 495 1.10 27.68 -0.64
CA ASP A 495 2.37 28.27 -0.21
C ASP A 495 3.43 27.15 -0.16
N GLU A 496 4.33 27.19 -1.12
CA GLU A 496 5.44 26.21 -1.26
C GLU A 496 6.78 26.79 -0.79
N SER A 497 6.77 27.93 -0.06
CA SER A 497 7.99 28.60 0.41
C SER A 497 8.82 27.69 1.31
N GLY A 498 8.18 26.99 2.26
CA GLY A 498 8.83 26.06 3.18
C GLY A 498 9.45 24.87 2.44
N TYR A 499 8.73 24.28 1.49
CA TYR A 499 9.26 23.16 0.69
C TYR A 499 10.42 23.62 -0.21
N THR A 500 10.30 24.80 -0.81
CA THR A 500 11.38 25.39 -1.62
C THR A 500 12.62 25.64 -0.78
N GLN A 501 12.46 26.10 0.47
CA GLN A 501 13.59 26.31 1.39
C GLN A 501 14.22 24.98 1.76
N LEU A 502 13.44 23.95 2.13
CA LEU A 502 13.93 22.61 2.40
C LEU A 502 14.79 22.07 1.24
N LEU A 503 14.32 22.20 0.00
CA LEU A 503 15.08 21.73 -1.17
C LEU A 503 16.37 22.52 -1.40
N ARG A 504 16.42 23.81 -0.99
CA ARG A 504 17.67 24.61 -1.03
C ARG A 504 18.65 24.14 0.02
N ASP A 505 18.20 23.89 1.24
CA ASP A 505 19.03 23.45 2.34
C ASP A 505 19.61 22.04 2.09
N LEU A 506 18.79 21.12 1.59
CA LEU A 506 19.24 19.79 1.16
C LEU A 506 20.34 19.82 0.09
N ARG A 507 20.32 20.81 -0.81
CA ARG A 507 21.37 20.98 -1.84
C ARG A 507 22.67 21.55 -1.29
N GLN A 508 22.70 22.05 -0.07
CA GLN A 508 23.89 22.59 0.59
C GLN A 508 24.57 21.57 1.48
N LEU A 509 23.98 20.38 1.67
CA LEU A 509 24.62 19.29 2.36
C LEU A 509 25.93 18.88 1.64
N PRO A 510 27.00 18.59 2.39
CA PRO A 510 28.32 18.26 1.84
C PRO A 510 28.32 16.94 1.06
#